data_2dbb4cc6929d591918f1e0e70f8116d5
#
_entry.id   2dbb4cc6929d591918f1e0e70f8116d5
#
_cell.length_a   1.000
_cell.length_b   1.000
_cell.length_c   1.000
_cell.angle_alpha   90.00
_cell.angle_beta   90.00
_cell.angle_gamma   90.00
#
_symmetry.space_group_name_H-M   'P 1'
#
loop_
_entity.id
_entity.type
_entity.pdbx_description
1 polymer ?
#
loop_
_entity_poly.entity_id
_entity_poly.type
_entity_poly.pdbx_seq_one_letter_code
_entity_poly.pdbx_strand_id
1 'polypeptide(L)'
;MLLDMTDEKARHFLTLSRELHWDFPSSQGTPIIKGHATSQRVEQAAQERESYANAARVLFDEGDVEGAVGIASNAWRLWVVARDVAGGRAFLAAVLDKGEKKPSRARSLALYGDALLAFRQVKIEESRQRSRAALDAALVVNDPEALTLAYLALSRVTIEDGDYAQALSLAVKAREFARGLDPAMGQAPMFLHAQATRMTGDYDRAAALFEQSLDLNRKINDQGMVFAELQNLGWVEVHRGNIDKAERCFNESEKIGSASDPYSSAMTILSQAFIAFGRGNKGMSRTLLERAQSMFKEAKIDPGPDDQFEINWLQRQLERNVRD
;
A
#
# COMPACT_ATOMS: atom_id res chain seq x y z
N MET A 1 6.37 -7.09 -32.85
CA MET A 1 5.81 -8.28 -33.54
C MET A 1 4.85 -8.92 -32.55
N LEU A 2 3.57 -8.59 -32.63
CA LEU A 2 2.52 -9.24 -31.82
C LEU A 2 2.44 -10.68 -32.30
N LEU A 3 3.00 -11.62 -31.51
CA LEU A 3 2.77 -13.05 -31.73
C LEU A 3 1.26 -13.28 -31.76
N ASP A 4 0.77 -14.00 -32.77
CA ASP A 4 -0.63 -14.39 -32.88
C ASP A 4 -1.05 -15.10 -31.58
N MET A 5 -1.86 -14.42 -30.75
CA MET A 5 -2.35 -14.95 -29.48
C MET A 5 -3.55 -15.85 -29.80
N THR A 6 -3.32 -17.16 -29.77
CA THR A 6 -4.38 -18.17 -29.94
C THR A 6 -5.08 -18.44 -28.60
N ASP A 7 -6.29 -19.05 -28.64
CA ASP A 7 -7.02 -19.48 -27.43
C ASP A 7 -6.16 -20.39 -26.54
N GLU A 8 -5.44 -21.34 -27.12
CA GLU A 8 -4.55 -22.25 -26.38
C GLU A 8 -3.45 -21.47 -25.63
N LYS A 9 -2.81 -20.50 -26.29
CA LYS A 9 -1.83 -19.64 -25.65
C LYS A 9 -2.47 -18.76 -24.56
N ALA A 10 -3.67 -18.24 -24.78
CA ALA A 10 -4.36 -17.43 -23.80
C ALA A 10 -4.69 -18.25 -22.53
N ARG A 11 -5.12 -19.52 -22.67
CA ARG A 11 -5.31 -20.43 -21.53
C ARG A 11 -4.01 -20.80 -20.82
N HIS A 12 -2.91 -20.88 -21.56
CA HIS A 12 -1.60 -21.03 -20.93
C HIS A 12 -1.25 -19.81 -20.05
N PHE A 13 -1.46 -18.58 -20.54
CA PHE A 13 -1.26 -17.37 -19.73
C PHE A 13 -2.21 -17.29 -18.53
N LEU A 14 -3.45 -17.80 -18.63
CA LEU A 14 -4.35 -17.92 -17.49
C LEU A 14 -3.74 -18.85 -16.41
N THR A 15 -3.16 -19.97 -16.82
CA THR A 15 -2.47 -20.89 -15.89
C THR A 15 -1.26 -20.21 -15.25
N LEU A 16 -0.39 -19.59 -16.03
CA LEU A 16 0.77 -18.85 -15.54
C LEU A 16 0.36 -17.73 -14.56
N SER A 17 -0.74 -17.01 -14.84
CA SER A 17 -1.23 -15.93 -13.96
C SER A 17 -1.60 -16.45 -12.57
N ARG A 18 -2.21 -17.63 -12.47
CA ARG A 18 -2.57 -18.27 -11.19
C ARG A 18 -1.32 -18.57 -10.35
N GLU A 19 -0.23 -18.95 -10.99
CA GLU A 19 1.03 -19.20 -10.31
C GLU A 19 1.68 -17.90 -9.81
N LEU A 20 1.55 -16.79 -10.57
CA LEU A 20 2.05 -15.47 -10.15
C LEU A 20 1.38 -14.93 -8.89
N HIS A 21 0.15 -15.34 -8.61
CA HIS A 21 -0.58 -14.90 -7.40
C HIS A 21 0.23 -15.14 -6.12
N TRP A 22 0.96 -16.24 -6.04
CA TRP A 22 1.76 -16.65 -4.90
C TRP A 22 3.18 -16.06 -4.86
N ASP A 23 3.62 -15.43 -5.93
CA ASP A 23 4.97 -14.86 -6.03
C ASP A 23 5.04 -13.42 -5.44
N PHE A 24 3.92 -12.85 -5.05
CA PHE A 24 3.89 -11.51 -4.44
C PHE A 24 3.85 -11.63 -2.92
N PRO A 25 4.89 -11.13 -2.21
CA PRO A 25 5.07 -11.36 -0.77
C PRO A 25 4.05 -10.64 0.11
N SER A 26 3.29 -9.69 -0.42
CA SER A 26 2.30 -8.96 0.35
C SER A 26 1.07 -8.54 -0.46
N SER A 27 -0.03 -8.27 0.23
CA SER A 27 -1.24 -7.69 -0.34
C SER A 27 -1.01 -6.29 -0.97
N GLN A 28 0.08 -5.62 -0.69
CA GLN A 28 0.44 -4.33 -1.27
C GLN A 28 1.09 -4.43 -2.65
N GLY A 29 1.52 -5.62 -3.05
CA GLY A 29 1.91 -5.95 -4.42
C GLY A 29 3.22 -5.35 -4.94
N THR A 30 3.94 -4.56 -4.15
CA THR A 30 5.29 -4.10 -4.50
C THR A 30 6.05 -3.62 -3.28
N PRO A 31 7.37 -3.76 -3.27
CA PRO A 31 8.22 -3.04 -2.36
C PRO A 31 8.11 -1.54 -2.64
N ILE A 32 7.77 -0.76 -1.63
CA ILE A 32 7.80 0.71 -1.69
C ILE A 32 9.26 1.17 -1.78
N ILE A 33 10.20 0.35 -1.30
CA ILE A 33 11.63 0.66 -1.23
C ILE A 33 12.41 -0.34 -2.09
N LYS A 34 13.38 0.17 -2.85
CA LYS A 34 14.36 -0.65 -3.58
C LYS A 34 15.05 -1.61 -2.62
N GLY A 35 14.95 -2.92 -2.87
CA GLY A 35 15.64 -3.95 -2.08
C GLY A 35 14.88 -5.25 -1.88
N HIS A 36 13.57 -5.29 -2.15
CA HIS A 36 12.90 -6.57 -2.32
C HIS A 36 13.37 -7.19 -3.62
N ALA A 37 14.03 -8.33 -3.51
CA ALA A 37 14.26 -9.18 -4.65
C ALA A 37 12.90 -9.68 -5.17
N THR A 38 12.36 -8.99 -6.16
CA THR A 38 11.29 -9.54 -6.99
C THR A 38 11.83 -10.86 -7.53
N SER A 39 11.06 -11.95 -7.46
CA SER A 39 11.54 -13.21 -8.01
C SER A 39 11.85 -13.01 -9.50
N GLN A 40 12.90 -13.66 -10.01
CA GLN A 40 13.28 -13.60 -11.43
C GLN A 40 12.08 -13.90 -12.33
N ARG A 41 11.19 -14.79 -11.89
CA ARG A 41 9.95 -15.14 -12.58
C ARG A 41 8.98 -13.95 -12.68
N VAL A 42 8.81 -13.16 -11.61
CA VAL A 42 7.95 -11.97 -11.63
C VAL A 42 8.55 -10.87 -12.51
N GLU A 43 9.87 -10.69 -12.48
CA GLU A 43 10.56 -9.73 -13.36
C GLU A 43 10.40 -10.11 -14.84
N GLN A 44 10.56 -11.39 -15.18
CA GLN A 44 10.33 -11.88 -16.54
C GLN A 44 8.87 -11.68 -16.96
N ALA A 45 7.91 -12.07 -16.12
CA ALA A 45 6.48 -11.88 -16.37
C ALA A 45 6.12 -10.40 -16.55
N ALA A 46 6.76 -9.48 -15.81
CA ALA A 46 6.56 -8.04 -15.96
C ALA A 46 7.05 -7.51 -17.31
N GLN A 47 8.11 -8.10 -17.90
CA GLN A 47 8.52 -7.79 -19.26
C GLN A 47 7.51 -8.30 -20.30
N GLU A 48 6.83 -9.41 -20.00
CA GLU A 48 5.81 -10.03 -20.86
C GLU A 48 4.37 -9.57 -20.53
N ARG A 49 4.17 -8.52 -19.71
CA ARG A 49 2.84 -8.11 -19.21
C ARG A 49 1.81 -7.87 -20.31
N GLU A 50 2.23 -7.37 -21.48
CA GLU A 50 1.35 -7.17 -22.63
C GLU A 50 0.79 -8.50 -23.20
N SER A 51 1.51 -9.60 -23.02
CA SER A 51 1.03 -10.92 -23.39
C SER A 51 -0.12 -11.37 -22.49
N TYR A 52 -0.06 -11.06 -21.19
CA TYR A 52 -1.18 -11.29 -20.25
C TYR A 52 -2.40 -10.44 -20.62
N ALA A 53 -2.22 -9.17 -20.99
CA ALA A 53 -3.31 -8.32 -21.45
C ALA A 53 -3.96 -8.84 -22.73
N ASN A 54 -3.13 -9.26 -23.71
CA ASN A 54 -3.63 -9.86 -24.94
C ASN A 54 -4.36 -11.18 -24.70
N ALA A 55 -3.84 -12.03 -23.80
CA ALA A 55 -4.49 -13.28 -23.42
C ALA A 55 -5.86 -13.02 -22.78
N ALA A 56 -5.96 -12.08 -21.87
CA ALA A 56 -7.23 -11.69 -21.28
C ALA A 56 -8.23 -11.19 -22.35
N ARG A 57 -7.77 -10.41 -23.33
CA ARG A 57 -8.61 -9.95 -24.45
C ARG A 57 -9.10 -11.10 -25.29
N VAL A 58 -8.26 -12.07 -25.66
CA VAL A 58 -8.65 -13.23 -26.45
C VAL A 58 -9.69 -14.05 -25.71
N LEU A 59 -9.47 -14.39 -24.42
CA LEU A 59 -10.46 -15.12 -23.61
C LEU A 59 -11.79 -14.36 -23.53
N PHE A 60 -11.74 -13.04 -23.41
CA PHE A 60 -12.95 -12.22 -23.40
C PHE A 60 -13.71 -12.27 -24.73
N ASP A 61 -13.00 -12.15 -25.85
CA ASP A 61 -13.58 -12.18 -27.20
C ASP A 61 -14.16 -13.58 -27.54
N GLU A 62 -13.61 -14.65 -26.95
CA GLU A 62 -14.12 -16.02 -27.04
C GLU A 62 -15.29 -16.32 -26.06
N GLY A 63 -15.66 -15.34 -25.24
CA GLY A 63 -16.75 -15.47 -24.26
C GLY A 63 -16.35 -16.04 -22.89
N ASP A 64 -15.05 -16.35 -22.68
CA ASP A 64 -14.53 -16.75 -21.36
C ASP A 64 -14.21 -15.52 -20.51
N VAL A 65 -15.28 -14.82 -20.08
CA VAL A 65 -15.17 -13.61 -19.26
C VAL A 65 -14.50 -13.90 -17.92
N GLU A 66 -14.80 -15.05 -17.30
CA GLU A 66 -14.21 -15.42 -16.01
C GLU A 66 -12.71 -15.70 -16.11
N GLY A 67 -12.26 -16.33 -17.20
CA GLY A 67 -10.85 -16.53 -17.50
C GLY A 67 -10.12 -15.19 -17.71
N ALA A 68 -10.71 -14.26 -18.45
CA ALA A 68 -10.18 -12.92 -18.65
C ALA A 68 -10.03 -12.14 -17.32
N VAL A 69 -11.07 -12.15 -16.48
CA VAL A 69 -11.07 -11.54 -15.15
C VAL A 69 -10.06 -12.25 -14.24
N GLY A 70 -9.90 -13.57 -14.38
CA GLY A 70 -8.91 -14.39 -13.68
C GLY A 70 -7.48 -13.92 -13.98
N ILE A 71 -7.13 -13.69 -15.25
CA ILE A 71 -5.82 -13.10 -15.60
C ILE A 71 -5.68 -11.71 -14.97
N ALA A 72 -6.70 -10.87 -15.09
CA ALA A 72 -6.66 -9.50 -14.55
C ALA A 72 -6.43 -9.48 -13.04
N SER A 73 -7.09 -10.37 -12.29
CA SER A 73 -6.97 -10.47 -10.83
C SER A 73 -5.57 -10.86 -10.36
N ASN A 74 -4.86 -11.67 -11.13
CA ASN A 74 -3.55 -12.20 -10.75
C ASN A 74 -2.38 -11.37 -11.32
N ALA A 75 -2.52 -10.81 -12.53
CA ALA A 75 -1.42 -10.23 -13.27
C ALA A 75 -1.29 -8.70 -13.15
N TRP A 76 -2.26 -7.95 -12.62
CA TRP A 76 -2.21 -6.49 -12.55
C TRP A 76 -0.96 -5.94 -11.86
N ARG A 77 -0.39 -6.71 -10.92
CA ARG A 77 0.84 -6.35 -10.19
C ARG A 77 2.06 -6.25 -11.11
N LEU A 78 2.05 -6.92 -12.25
CA LEU A 78 3.14 -6.86 -13.25
C LEU A 78 3.37 -5.43 -13.77
N TRP A 79 2.29 -4.64 -13.91
CA TRP A 79 2.40 -3.23 -14.29
C TRP A 79 3.00 -2.37 -13.18
N VAL A 80 2.76 -2.74 -11.92
CA VAL A 80 3.40 -2.04 -10.80
C VAL A 80 4.90 -2.33 -10.78
N VAL A 81 5.31 -3.58 -10.97
CA VAL A 81 6.73 -3.98 -11.11
C VAL A 81 7.39 -3.24 -12.27
N ALA A 82 6.70 -3.14 -13.41
CA ALA A 82 7.15 -2.40 -14.59
C ALA A 82 7.09 -0.87 -14.42
N ARG A 83 6.59 -0.33 -13.30
CA ARG A 83 6.35 1.10 -13.04
C ARG A 83 5.41 1.78 -14.05
N ASP A 84 4.49 1.02 -14.60
CA ASP A 84 3.50 1.45 -15.57
C ASP A 84 2.08 1.39 -14.98
N VAL A 85 1.82 2.25 -13.99
CA VAL A 85 0.52 2.29 -13.29
C VAL A 85 -0.62 2.63 -14.24
N ALA A 86 -0.38 3.50 -15.23
CA ALA A 86 -1.38 3.88 -16.22
C ALA A 86 -1.77 2.70 -17.13
N GLY A 87 -0.78 1.96 -17.64
CA GLY A 87 -1.01 0.73 -18.42
C GLY A 87 -1.77 -0.32 -17.61
N GLY A 88 -1.42 -0.51 -16.34
CA GLY A 88 -2.13 -1.44 -15.46
C GLY A 88 -3.60 -1.09 -15.26
N ARG A 89 -3.92 0.19 -15.11
CA ARG A 89 -5.30 0.66 -15.04
C ARG A 89 -6.05 0.47 -16.36
N ALA A 90 -5.41 0.78 -17.49
CA ALA A 90 -6.01 0.55 -18.80
C ALA A 90 -6.33 -0.93 -19.03
N PHE A 91 -5.40 -1.82 -18.64
CA PHE A 91 -5.62 -3.26 -18.69
C PHE A 91 -6.82 -3.70 -17.84
N LEU A 92 -6.88 -3.28 -16.56
CA LEU A 92 -7.98 -3.65 -15.66
C LEU A 92 -9.31 -3.10 -16.15
N ALA A 93 -9.37 -1.85 -16.61
CA ALA A 93 -10.58 -1.25 -17.18
C ALA A 93 -11.07 -2.01 -18.43
N ALA A 94 -10.16 -2.43 -19.31
CA ALA A 94 -10.50 -3.19 -20.51
C ALA A 94 -11.23 -4.53 -20.20
N VAL A 95 -10.98 -5.11 -19.03
CA VAL A 95 -11.59 -6.37 -18.58
C VAL A 95 -12.81 -6.12 -17.69
N LEU A 96 -12.71 -5.17 -16.73
CA LEU A 96 -13.72 -4.96 -15.69
C LEU A 96 -14.96 -4.18 -16.17
N ASP A 97 -14.77 -3.25 -17.12
CA ASP A 97 -15.85 -2.35 -17.57
C ASP A 97 -16.63 -2.92 -18.75
N LYS A 98 -16.14 -3.98 -19.37
CA LYS A 98 -16.80 -4.72 -20.43
C LYS A 98 -17.59 -5.92 -19.89
N GLY A 99 -18.65 -6.29 -20.57
CA GLY A 99 -19.43 -7.48 -20.30
C GLY A 99 -20.25 -7.47 -19.00
N GLU A 100 -20.73 -8.63 -18.61
CA GLU A 100 -21.59 -8.83 -17.45
C GLU A 100 -20.79 -8.64 -16.14
N LYS A 101 -21.34 -7.83 -15.23
CA LYS A 101 -20.70 -7.51 -13.94
C LYS A 101 -21.05 -8.54 -12.85
N LYS A 102 -20.99 -9.84 -13.19
CA LYS A 102 -21.28 -10.92 -12.24
C LYS A 102 -20.27 -10.92 -11.08
N PRO A 103 -20.72 -10.92 -9.82
CA PRO A 103 -19.83 -11.05 -8.68
C PRO A 103 -19.04 -12.36 -8.72
N SER A 104 -17.73 -12.27 -8.58
CA SER A 104 -16.85 -13.43 -8.42
C SER A 104 -15.62 -13.01 -7.59
N ARG A 105 -14.90 -14.02 -7.04
CA ARG A 105 -13.64 -13.77 -6.34
C ARG A 105 -12.65 -13.03 -7.23
N ALA A 106 -12.44 -13.51 -8.45
CA ALA A 106 -11.53 -12.90 -9.40
C ALA A 106 -11.90 -11.44 -9.69
N ARG A 107 -13.21 -11.16 -9.86
CA ARG A 107 -13.68 -9.79 -10.07
C ARG A 107 -13.39 -8.88 -8.87
N SER A 108 -13.64 -9.33 -7.65
CA SER A 108 -13.32 -8.56 -6.45
C SER A 108 -11.83 -8.24 -6.35
N LEU A 109 -10.97 -9.23 -6.59
CA LEU A 109 -9.51 -9.05 -6.57
C LEU A 109 -9.00 -8.12 -7.68
N ALA A 110 -9.56 -8.19 -8.88
CA ALA A 110 -9.23 -7.28 -9.97
C ALA A 110 -9.68 -5.83 -9.67
N LEU A 111 -10.89 -5.66 -9.10
CA LEU A 111 -11.39 -4.35 -8.65
C LEU A 111 -10.52 -3.77 -7.51
N TYR A 112 -10.04 -4.60 -6.58
CA TYR A 112 -9.05 -4.18 -5.60
C TYR A 112 -7.76 -3.67 -6.27
N GLY A 113 -7.28 -4.39 -7.29
CA GLY A 113 -6.11 -3.97 -8.05
C GLY A 113 -6.30 -2.59 -8.69
N ASP A 114 -7.43 -2.35 -9.36
CA ASP A 114 -7.75 -1.05 -9.96
C ASP A 114 -7.91 0.05 -8.91
N ALA A 115 -8.54 -0.27 -7.78
CA ALA A 115 -8.65 0.66 -6.65
C ALA A 115 -7.27 1.11 -6.15
N LEU A 116 -6.34 0.16 -5.95
CA LEU A 116 -4.99 0.46 -5.49
C LEU A 116 -4.19 1.28 -6.51
N LEU A 117 -4.31 0.96 -7.80
CA LEU A 117 -3.64 1.72 -8.85
C LEU A 117 -4.23 3.13 -9.00
N ALA A 118 -5.56 3.30 -8.85
CA ALA A 118 -6.21 4.60 -8.83
C ALA A 118 -5.73 5.45 -7.63
N PHE A 119 -5.63 4.82 -6.45
CA PHE A 119 -5.08 5.46 -5.25
C PHE A 119 -3.65 5.98 -5.48
N ARG A 120 -2.78 5.17 -6.10
CA ARG A 120 -1.40 5.57 -6.44
C ARG A 120 -1.32 6.71 -7.45
N GLN A 121 -2.38 6.94 -8.23
CA GLN A 121 -2.52 8.09 -9.14
C GLN A 121 -3.20 9.29 -8.48
N VAL A 122 -3.44 9.25 -7.17
CA VAL A 122 -4.16 10.28 -6.40
C VAL A 122 -5.61 10.50 -6.93
N LYS A 123 -6.17 9.48 -7.60
CA LYS A 123 -7.55 9.47 -8.09
C LYS A 123 -8.48 8.88 -7.02
N ILE A 124 -8.62 9.61 -5.93
CA ILE A 124 -9.24 9.10 -4.70
C ILE A 124 -10.69 8.67 -4.90
N GLU A 125 -11.49 9.44 -5.63
CA GLU A 125 -12.89 9.08 -5.86
C GLU A 125 -13.05 7.85 -6.77
N GLU A 126 -12.20 7.69 -7.80
CA GLU A 126 -12.18 6.47 -8.61
C GLU A 126 -11.77 5.26 -7.76
N SER A 127 -10.74 5.41 -6.91
CA SER A 127 -10.31 4.38 -5.96
C SER A 127 -11.45 3.98 -5.03
N ARG A 128 -12.20 4.94 -4.50
CA ARG A 128 -13.37 4.71 -3.63
C ARG A 128 -14.45 3.88 -4.33
N GLN A 129 -14.81 4.26 -5.56
CA GLN A 129 -15.83 3.56 -6.35
C GLN A 129 -15.40 2.12 -6.62
N ARG A 130 -14.14 1.89 -7.01
CA ARG A 130 -13.60 0.55 -7.24
C ARG A 130 -13.52 -0.27 -5.96
N SER A 131 -13.14 0.35 -4.83
CA SER A 131 -13.10 -0.31 -3.52
C SER A 131 -14.48 -0.76 -3.04
N ARG A 132 -15.52 0.07 -3.24
CA ARG A 132 -16.91 -0.31 -2.94
C ARG A 132 -17.38 -1.47 -3.81
N ALA A 133 -17.14 -1.40 -5.12
CA ALA A 133 -17.49 -2.47 -6.03
C ALA A 133 -16.75 -3.78 -5.72
N ALA A 134 -15.49 -3.69 -5.26
CA ALA A 134 -14.73 -4.86 -4.78
C ALA A 134 -15.39 -5.47 -3.54
N LEU A 135 -15.81 -4.66 -2.57
CA LEU A 135 -16.48 -5.12 -1.37
C LEU A 135 -17.84 -5.76 -1.69
N ASP A 136 -18.64 -5.13 -2.56
CA ASP A 136 -19.94 -5.69 -2.97
C ASP A 136 -19.78 -7.08 -3.58
N ALA A 137 -18.80 -7.26 -4.47
CA ALA A 137 -18.50 -8.56 -5.06
C ALA A 137 -17.98 -9.56 -4.00
N ALA A 138 -17.10 -9.13 -3.08
CA ALA A 138 -16.53 -9.96 -2.03
C ALA A 138 -17.61 -10.47 -1.05
N LEU A 139 -18.56 -9.60 -0.68
CA LEU A 139 -19.68 -9.97 0.22
C LEU A 139 -20.59 -11.04 -0.40
N VAL A 140 -20.85 -10.97 -1.71
CA VAL A 140 -21.66 -11.97 -2.40
C VAL A 140 -20.98 -13.35 -2.42
N VAL A 141 -19.67 -13.38 -2.70
CA VAL A 141 -18.92 -14.65 -2.78
C VAL A 141 -18.44 -15.15 -1.43
N ASN A 142 -18.45 -14.30 -0.41
CA ASN A 142 -18.00 -14.57 0.97
C ASN A 142 -16.59 -15.20 1.03
N ASP A 143 -15.67 -14.70 0.19
CA ASP A 143 -14.28 -15.17 0.14
C ASP A 143 -13.42 -14.35 1.11
N PRO A 144 -12.70 -14.99 2.05
CA PRO A 144 -11.93 -14.27 3.09
C PRO A 144 -10.82 -13.37 2.52
N GLU A 145 -10.13 -13.80 1.46
CA GLU A 145 -9.08 -12.98 0.83
C GLU A 145 -9.68 -11.75 0.13
N ALA A 146 -10.75 -11.95 -0.64
CA ALA A 146 -11.44 -10.86 -1.31
C ALA A 146 -12.00 -9.84 -0.30
N LEU A 147 -12.59 -10.31 0.81
CA LEU A 147 -13.07 -9.45 1.89
C LEU A 147 -11.92 -8.70 2.57
N THR A 148 -10.81 -9.38 2.86
CA THR A 148 -9.61 -8.74 3.43
C THR A 148 -9.15 -7.56 2.57
N LEU A 149 -8.97 -7.79 1.27
CA LEU A 149 -8.43 -6.79 0.35
C LEU A 149 -9.43 -5.65 0.08
N ALA A 150 -10.72 -5.95 -0.02
CA ALA A 150 -11.75 -4.93 -0.22
C ALA A 150 -11.89 -3.99 0.99
N TYR A 151 -11.91 -4.53 2.22
CA TYR A 151 -11.91 -3.72 3.43
C TYR A 151 -10.61 -2.92 3.58
N LEU A 152 -9.48 -3.51 3.21
CA LEU A 152 -8.18 -2.83 3.19
C LEU A 152 -8.19 -1.61 2.26
N ALA A 153 -8.72 -1.77 1.03
CA ALA A 153 -8.80 -0.69 0.07
C ALA A 153 -9.70 0.46 0.56
N LEU A 154 -10.86 0.13 1.14
CA LEU A 154 -11.76 1.12 1.71
C LEU A 154 -11.13 1.84 2.91
N SER A 155 -10.46 1.11 3.81
CA SER A 155 -9.76 1.73 4.95
C SER A 155 -8.74 2.76 4.47
N ARG A 156 -7.96 2.45 3.45
CA ARG A 156 -6.94 3.34 2.87
C ARG A 156 -7.57 4.64 2.33
N VAL A 157 -8.64 4.53 1.56
CA VAL A 157 -9.34 5.71 1.00
C VAL A 157 -10.00 6.55 2.09
N THR A 158 -10.50 5.90 3.15
CA THR A 158 -11.15 6.58 4.28
C THR A 158 -10.14 7.37 5.13
N ILE A 159 -8.86 6.93 5.17
CA ILE A 159 -7.78 7.72 5.79
C ILE A 159 -7.60 9.05 5.05
N GLU A 160 -7.66 9.06 3.71
CA GLU A 160 -7.59 10.29 2.91
C GLU A 160 -8.71 11.28 3.23
N ASP A 161 -9.89 10.77 3.60
CA ASP A 161 -11.02 11.61 4.01
C ASP A 161 -10.87 12.23 5.40
N GLY A 162 -9.89 11.78 6.18
CA GLY A 162 -9.71 12.15 7.58
C GLY A 162 -10.69 11.48 8.55
N ASP A 163 -11.52 10.53 8.08
CA ASP A 163 -12.41 9.75 8.95
C ASP A 163 -11.66 8.55 9.53
N TYR A 164 -10.75 8.83 10.46
CA TYR A 164 -9.87 7.84 11.08
C TYR A 164 -10.63 6.80 11.89
N ALA A 165 -11.77 7.14 12.46
CA ALA A 165 -12.61 6.21 13.23
C ALA A 165 -13.23 5.15 12.30
N GLN A 166 -13.76 5.57 11.15
CA GLN A 166 -14.27 4.64 10.13
C GLN A 166 -13.13 3.83 9.51
N ALA A 167 -12.01 4.45 9.19
CA ALA A 167 -10.83 3.77 8.66
C ALA A 167 -10.34 2.66 9.61
N LEU A 168 -10.30 2.94 10.93
CA LEU A 168 -9.98 1.96 11.95
C LEU A 168 -10.96 0.78 11.94
N SER A 169 -12.27 1.06 11.89
CA SER A 169 -13.30 -0.01 11.83
C SER A 169 -13.11 -0.92 10.61
N LEU A 170 -12.81 -0.34 9.44
CA LEU A 170 -12.56 -1.08 8.20
C LEU A 170 -11.26 -1.90 8.28
N ALA A 171 -10.19 -1.35 8.83
CA ALA A 171 -8.92 -2.05 9.04
C ALA A 171 -9.06 -3.24 9.99
N VAL A 172 -9.85 -3.10 11.06
CA VAL A 172 -10.17 -4.20 11.98
C VAL A 172 -10.87 -5.33 11.25
N LYS A 173 -11.88 -5.03 10.40
CA LYS A 173 -12.57 -6.04 9.58
C LYS A 173 -11.61 -6.72 8.60
N ALA A 174 -10.76 -5.96 7.92
CA ALA A 174 -9.73 -6.54 7.04
C ALA A 174 -8.84 -7.53 7.81
N ARG A 175 -8.39 -7.16 9.01
CA ARG A 175 -7.57 -8.02 9.88
C ARG A 175 -8.33 -9.27 10.36
N GLU A 176 -9.61 -9.16 10.63
CA GLU A 176 -10.45 -10.30 11.04
C GLU A 176 -10.56 -11.34 9.92
N PHE A 177 -10.82 -10.92 8.69
CA PHE A 177 -10.90 -11.82 7.54
C PHE A 177 -9.52 -12.38 7.13
N ALA A 178 -8.43 -11.68 7.40
CA ALA A 178 -7.08 -12.18 7.17
C ALA A 178 -6.66 -13.31 8.13
N ARG A 179 -7.40 -13.54 9.24
CA ARG A 179 -7.11 -14.64 10.16
C ARG A 179 -7.29 -15.99 9.45
N GLY A 180 -6.25 -16.81 9.51
CA GLY A 180 -6.26 -18.13 8.87
C GLY A 180 -5.83 -18.13 7.40
N LEU A 181 -5.56 -16.96 6.81
CA LEU A 181 -4.87 -16.84 5.53
C LEU A 181 -3.35 -16.91 5.74
N ASP A 182 -2.62 -16.90 4.62
CA ASP A 182 -1.15 -16.78 4.69
C ASP A 182 -0.75 -15.56 5.54
N PRO A 183 0.24 -15.68 6.44
CA PRO A 183 0.68 -14.57 7.29
C PRO A 183 1.01 -13.28 6.54
N ALA A 184 1.52 -13.38 5.31
CA ALA A 184 1.77 -12.22 4.45
C ALA A 184 0.48 -11.44 4.11
N MET A 185 -0.68 -12.09 4.07
CA MET A 185 -1.98 -11.42 3.87
C MET A 185 -2.41 -10.57 5.07
N GLY A 186 -1.90 -10.88 6.25
CA GLY A 186 -2.15 -10.10 7.48
C GLY A 186 -1.32 -8.82 7.60
N GLN A 187 -0.26 -8.67 6.80
CA GLN A 187 0.68 -7.56 6.87
C GLN A 187 0.00 -6.19 6.69
N ALA A 188 -0.60 -5.95 5.53
CA ALA A 188 -1.22 -4.67 5.24
C ALA A 188 -2.45 -4.34 6.11
N PRO A 189 -3.35 -5.29 6.44
CA PRO A 189 -4.39 -5.06 7.43
C PRO A 189 -3.86 -4.69 8.82
N MET A 190 -2.76 -5.29 9.26
CA MET A 190 -2.14 -4.97 10.54
C MET A 190 -1.54 -3.56 10.52
N PHE A 191 -0.82 -3.21 9.45
CA PHE A 191 -0.26 -1.88 9.26
C PHE A 191 -1.34 -0.79 9.27
N LEU A 192 -2.39 -0.91 8.45
CA LEU A 192 -3.47 0.07 8.42
C LEU A 192 -4.25 0.14 9.74
N HIS A 193 -4.40 -0.98 10.47
CA HIS A 193 -4.98 -0.97 11.80
C HIS A 193 -4.13 -0.12 12.76
N ALA A 194 -2.81 -0.31 12.77
CA ALA A 194 -1.89 0.47 13.60
C ALA A 194 -1.91 1.96 13.21
N GLN A 195 -1.85 2.25 11.91
CA GLN A 195 -1.87 3.60 11.35
C GLN A 195 -3.17 4.35 11.71
N ALA A 196 -4.33 3.76 11.46
CA ALA A 196 -5.62 4.37 11.82
C ALA A 196 -5.75 4.56 13.33
N THR A 197 -5.26 3.61 14.15
CA THR A 197 -5.23 3.73 15.62
C THR A 197 -4.36 4.93 16.04
N ARG A 198 -3.18 5.12 15.45
CA ARG A 198 -2.34 6.29 15.69
C ARG A 198 -3.07 7.59 15.38
N MET A 199 -3.75 7.65 14.24
CA MET A 199 -4.47 8.86 13.79
C MET A 199 -5.71 9.19 14.66
N THR A 200 -6.27 8.20 15.37
CA THR A 200 -7.31 8.46 16.41
C THR A 200 -6.73 8.98 17.73
N GLY A 201 -5.40 8.99 17.89
CA GLY A 201 -4.71 9.46 19.09
C GLY A 201 -4.49 8.41 20.18
N ASP A 202 -4.86 7.14 19.95
CA ASP A 202 -4.58 6.05 20.89
C ASP A 202 -3.14 5.53 20.67
N TYR A 203 -2.17 6.34 21.13
CA TYR A 203 -0.76 6.08 20.89
C TYR A 203 -0.23 4.85 21.61
N ASP A 204 -0.78 4.48 22.77
CA ASP A 204 -0.37 3.27 23.50
C ASP A 204 -0.76 2.02 22.71
N ARG A 205 -1.97 1.96 22.23
CA ARG A 205 -2.45 0.87 21.39
C ARG A 205 -1.75 0.83 20.04
N ALA A 206 -1.52 2.00 19.42
CA ALA A 206 -0.80 2.10 18.16
C ALA A 206 0.63 1.56 18.29
N ALA A 207 1.36 1.90 19.37
CA ALA A 207 2.71 1.37 19.61
C ALA A 207 2.71 -0.16 19.65
N ALA A 208 1.79 -0.77 20.42
CA ALA A 208 1.70 -2.23 20.51
C ALA A 208 1.36 -2.89 19.16
N LEU A 209 0.53 -2.25 18.34
CA LEU A 209 0.17 -2.76 17.01
C LEU A 209 1.33 -2.63 16.02
N PHE A 210 2.06 -1.51 16.02
CA PHE A 210 3.24 -1.34 15.18
C PHE A 210 4.36 -2.30 15.56
N GLU A 211 4.59 -2.58 16.85
CA GLU A 211 5.53 -3.59 17.31
C GLU A 211 5.17 -5.00 16.79
N GLN A 212 3.89 -5.39 16.87
CA GLN A 212 3.41 -6.65 16.30
C GLN A 212 3.60 -6.73 14.79
N SER A 213 3.31 -5.64 14.07
CA SER A 213 3.46 -5.56 12.63
C SER A 213 4.95 -5.61 12.23
N LEU A 214 5.81 -4.90 12.95
CA LEU A 214 7.25 -4.91 12.76
C LEU A 214 7.84 -6.33 12.94
N ASP A 215 7.41 -7.06 13.97
CA ASP A 215 7.83 -8.44 14.19
C ASP A 215 7.40 -9.37 13.04
N LEU A 216 6.18 -9.19 12.51
CA LEU A 216 5.72 -9.94 11.34
C LEU A 216 6.58 -9.62 10.12
N ASN A 217 6.81 -8.33 9.83
CA ASN A 217 7.56 -7.89 8.67
C ASN A 217 9.03 -8.33 8.71
N ARG A 218 9.63 -8.36 9.89
CA ARG A 218 10.97 -8.95 10.09
C ARG A 218 10.99 -10.46 9.79
N LYS A 219 9.96 -11.21 10.23
CA LYS A 219 9.87 -12.67 9.99
C LYS A 219 9.72 -13.01 8.51
N ILE A 220 8.95 -12.22 7.77
CA ILE A 220 8.76 -12.41 6.31
C ILE A 220 9.83 -11.69 5.48
N ASN A 221 10.80 -11.04 6.13
CA ASN A 221 11.92 -10.30 5.52
C ASN A 221 11.46 -9.17 4.57
N ASP A 222 10.35 -8.48 4.90
CA ASP A 222 9.89 -7.31 4.16
C ASP A 222 10.58 -6.04 4.67
N GLN A 223 11.78 -5.74 4.16
CA GLN A 223 12.56 -4.59 4.58
C GLN A 223 11.86 -3.25 4.29
N GLY A 224 11.05 -3.18 3.25
CA GLY A 224 10.26 -1.99 2.93
C GLY A 224 9.22 -1.68 4.00
N MET A 225 8.50 -2.70 4.44
CA MET A 225 7.55 -2.55 5.52
C MET A 225 8.24 -2.36 6.87
N VAL A 226 9.38 -3.02 7.12
CA VAL A 226 10.18 -2.76 8.33
C VAL A 226 10.57 -1.28 8.43
N PHE A 227 11.00 -0.65 7.33
CA PHE A 227 11.27 0.78 7.29
C PHE A 227 10.03 1.61 7.66
N ALA A 228 8.88 1.35 7.02
CA ALA A 228 7.64 2.08 7.27
C ALA A 228 7.15 1.92 8.72
N GLU A 229 7.22 0.70 9.27
CA GLU A 229 6.83 0.42 10.66
C GLU A 229 7.72 1.14 11.67
N LEU A 230 9.03 1.17 11.43
CA LEU A 230 9.98 1.88 12.31
C LEU A 230 9.75 3.39 12.29
N GLN A 231 9.45 3.98 11.13
CA GLN A 231 9.08 5.39 11.02
C GLN A 231 7.81 5.70 11.83
N ASN A 232 6.75 4.91 11.62
CA ASN A 232 5.48 5.08 12.34
C ASN A 232 5.63 4.88 13.85
N LEU A 233 6.38 3.86 14.28
CA LEU A 233 6.64 3.61 15.69
C LEU A 233 7.45 4.77 16.30
N GLY A 234 8.42 5.31 15.57
CA GLY A 234 9.19 6.48 15.98
C GLY A 234 8.29 7.68 16.27
N TRP A 235 7.36 8.00 15.37
CA TRP A 235 6.39 9.08 15.60
C TRP A 235 5.49 8.81 16.81
N VAL A 236 4.95 7.59 16.93
CA VAL A 236 4.14 7.20 18.10
C VAL A 236 4.92 7.40 19.40
N GLU A 237 6.20 7.03 19.43
CA GLU A 237 7.02 7.18 20.65
C GLU A 237 7.35 8.66 20.96
N VAL A 238 7.44 9.54 19.95
CA VAL A 238 7.51 10.99 20.19
C VAL A 238 6.22 11.50 20.83
N HIS A 239 5.04 11.10 20.32
CA HIS A 239 3.75 11.46 20.92
C HIS A 239 3.61 10.98 22.38
N ARG A 240 4.21 9.84 22.71
CA ARG A 240 4.25 9.26 24.06
C ARG A 240 5.31 9.89 24.96
N GLY A 241 6.18 10.74 24.44
CA GLY A 241 7.30 11.34 25.16
C GLY A 241 8.52 10.42 25.33
N ASN A 242 8.54 9.26 24.67
CA ASN A 242 9.63 8.28 24.76
C ASN A 242 10.73 8.57 23.72
N ILE A 243 11.38 9.74 23.81
CA ILE A 243 12.24 10.28 22.77
C ILE A 243 13.44 9.36 22.44
N ASP A 244 14.03 8.71 23.45
CA ASP A 244 15.16 7.81 23.21
C ASP A 244 14.73 6.54 22.45
N LYS A 245 13.50 6.06 22.64
CA LYS A 245 12.95 4.94 21.86
C LYS A 245 12.63 5.38 20.43
N ALA A 246 12.06 6.56 20.26
CA ALA A 246 11.78 7.15 18.96
C ALA A 246 13.09 7.28 18.14
N GLU A 247 14.15 7.81 18.73
CA GLU A 247 15.45 7.94 18.08
C GLU A 247 16.03 6.60 17.65
N ARG A 248 15.91 5.56 18.49
CA ARG A 248 16.33 4.20 18.08
C ARG A 248 15.55 3.68 16.88
N CYS A 249 14.24 3.89 16.84
CA CYS A 249 13.41 3.48 15.70
C CYS A 249 13.83 4.20 14.42
N PHE A 250 14.00 5.52 14.47
CA PHE A 250 14.43 6.32 13.33
C PHE A 250 15.83 5.95 12.83
N ASN A 251 16.78 5.75 13.75
CA ASN A 251 18.15 5.34 13.40
C ASN A 251 18.19 3.92 12.79
N GLU A 252 17.31 3.03 13.19
CA GLU A 252 17.19 1.70 12.56
C GLU A 252 16.57 1.80 11.17
N SER A 253 15.52 2.61 10.99
CA SER A 253 14.90 2.82 9.67
C SER A 253 15.87 3.48 8.68
N GLU A 254 16.69 4.44 9.13
CA GLU A 254 17.70 5.10 8.28
C GLU A 254 18.71 4.11 7.70
N LYS A 255 19.09 3.07 8.45
CA LYS A 255 20.00 2.01 7.96
C LYS A 255 19.38 1.14 6.86
N ILE A 256 18.06 1.05 6.83
CA ILE A 256 17.30 0.31 5.80
C ILE A 256 17.06 1.19 4.58
N GLY A 257 16.82 2.49 4.81
CA GLY A 257 16.60 3.48 3.76
C GLY A 257 17.82 3.65 2.86
N SER A 258 17.59 4.11 1.64
CA SER A 258 18.66 4.40 0.69
C SER A 258 18.92 5.90 0.64
N ALA A 259 20.15 6.31 0.85
CA ALA A 259 20.58 7.72 0.70
C ALA A 259 20.39 8.24 -0.74
N SER A 260 20.29 7.35 -1.73
CA SER A 260 20.01 7.73 -3.11
C SER A 260 18.50 7.87 -3.41
N ASP A 261 17.63 7.49 -2.46
CA ASP A 261 16.19 7.63 -2.58
C ASP A 261 15.74 8.95 -1.93
N PRO A 262 15.19 9.89 -2.71
CA PRO A 262 14.79 11.21 -2.20
C PRO A 262 13.75 11.15 -1.07
N TYR A 263 12.81 10.17 -1.13
CA TYR A 263 11.82 9.99 -0.08
C TYR A 263 12.50 9.59 1.25
N SER A 264 13.34 8.56 1.23
CA SER A 264 14.06 8.11 2.43
C SER A 264 14.92 9.23 3.04
N SER A 265 15.58 10.04 2.18
CA SER A 265 16.39 11.18 2.63
C SER A 265 15.56 12.26 3.30
N ALA A 266 14.39 12.61 2.73
CA ALA A 266 13.48 13.59 3.33
C ALA A 266 12.89 13.08 4.66
N MET A 267 12.54 11.78 4.72
CA MET A 267 12.05 11.13 5.94
C MET A 267 13.09 11.12 7.07
N THR A 268 14.37 10.92 6.76
CA THR A 268 15.47 11.04 7.75
C THR A 268 15.51 12.45 8.36
N ILE A 269 15.43 13.50 7.54
CA ILE A 269 15.42 14.88 8.04
C ILE A 269 14.15 15.18 8.84
N LEU A 270 12.99 14.68 8.41
CA LEU A 270 11.74 14.80 9.15
C LEU A 270 11.83 14.12 10.53
N SER A 271 12.39 12.92 10.59
CA SER A 271 12.63 12.20 11.85
C SER A 271 13.52 12.99 12.82
N GLN A 272 14.57 13.62 12.32
CA GLN A 272 15.44 14.50 13.10
C GLN A 272 14.67 15.73 13.63
N ALA A 273 13.73 16.27 12.85
CA ALA A 273 12.87 17.36 13.31
C ALA A 273 12.00 16.94 14.51
N PHE A 274 11.43 15.74 14.48
CA PHE A 274 10.65 15.16 15.58
C PHE A 274 11.50 14.93 16.83
N ILE A 275 12.72 14.42 16.68
CA ILE A 275 13.64 14.24 17.82
C ILE A 275 14.05 15.58 18.42
N ALA A 276 14.37 16.57 17.59
CA ALA A 276 14.69 17.94 18.06
C ALA A 276 13.52 18.54 18.85
N PHE A 277 12.28 18.37 18.37
CA PHE A 277 11.05 18.78 19.08
C PHE A 277 10.94 18.08 20.43
N GLY A 278 11.03 16.75 20.46
CA GLY A 278 10.91 15.96 21.68
C GLY A 278 11.97 16.29 22.73
N ARG A 279 13.15 16.74 22.30
CA ARG A 279 14.23 17.23 23.17
C ARG A 279 14.11 18.72 23.55
N GLY A 280 13.01 19.39 23.17
CA GLY A 280 12.74 20.79 23.49
C GLY A 280 13.47 21.81 22.59
N ASN A 281 14.24 21.37 21.58
CA ASN A 281 14.94 22.27 20.67
C ASN A 281 14.03 22.67 19.49
N LYS A 282 13.07 23.57 19.78
CA LYS A 282 12.05 24.00 18.81
C LYS A 282 12.62 24.74 17.61
N GLY A 283 13.70 25.51 17.80
CA GLY A 283 14.36 26.23 16.70
C GLY A 283 14.93 25.25 15.67
N MET A 284 15.70 24.28 16.13
CA MET A 284 16.25 23.23 15.26
C MET A 284 15.14 22.39 14.62
N SER A 285 14.09 22.03 15.37
CA SER A 285 12.96 21.29 14.84
C SER A 285 12.29 22.00 13.66
N ARG A 286 12.06 23.33 13.78
CA ARG A 286 11.49 24.14 12.70
C ARG A 286 12.36 24.14 11.45
N THR A 287 13.67 24.40 11.61
CA THR A 287 14.62 24.40 10.49
C THR A 287 14.66 23.06 9.77
N LEU A 288 14.67 21.95 10.53
CA LEU A 288 14.68 20.59 9.95
C LEU A 288 13.36 20.27 9.26
N LEU A 289 12.22 20.68 9.83
CA LEU A 289 10.90 20.47 9.22
C LEU A 289 10.80 21.22 7.87
N GLU A 290 11.18 22.49 7.83
CA GLU A 290 11.23 23.28 6.60
C GLU A 290 12.14 22.65 5.54
N ARG A 291 13.29 22.12 5.96
CA ARG A 291 14.21 21.40 5.08
C ARG A 291 13.59 20.13 4.51
N ALA A 292 12.94 19.30 5.34
CA ALA A 292 12.28 18.09 4.88
C ALA A 292 11.18 18.40 3.85
N GLN A 293 10.35 19.42 4.12
CA GLN A 293 9.30 19.86 3.19
C GLN A 293 9.89 20.40 1.87
N SER A 294 11.02 21.13 1.91
CA SER A 294 11.72 21.54 0.69
C SER A 294 12.21 20.35 -0.13
N MET A 295 12.78 19.33 0.53
CA MET A 295 13.24 18.11 -0.13
C MET A 295 12.10 17.35 -0.81
N PHE A 296 10.94 17.20 -0.18
CA PHE A 296 9.74 16.60 -0.81
C PHE A 296 9.33 17.39 -2.05
N LYS A 297 9.26 18.71 -1.94
CA LYS A 297 8.87 19.60 -3.04
C LYS A 297 9.87 19.55 -4.21
N GLU A 298 11.16 19.59 -3.95
CA GLU A 298 12.22 19.52 -4.97
C GLU A 298 12.21 18.17 -5.70
N ALA A 299 11.97 17.08 -4.95
CA ALA A 299 11.84 15.74 -5.50
C ALA A 299 10.49 15.50 -6.21
N LYS A 300 9.53 16.44 -6.14
CA LYS A 300 8.15 16.29 -6.63
C LYS A 300 7.46 15.07 -6.03
N ILE A 301 7.70 14.85 -4.75
CA ILE A 301 7.07 13.80 -3.95
C ILE A 301 5.96 14.46 -3.13
N ASP A 302 4.74 13.96 -3.25
CA ASP A 302 3.64 14.33 -2.36
C ASP A 302 3.68 13.38 -1.16
N PRO A 303 3.89 13.88 0.08
CA PRO A 303 3.83 13.04 1.27
C PRO A 303 2.48 12.36 1.37
N GLY A 304 2.48 11.07 1.70
CA GLY A 304 1.23 10.33 1.94
C GLY A 304 0.41 10.95 3.08
N PRO A 305 -0.88 10.57 3.22
CA PRO A 305 -1.77 11.16 4.22
C PRO A 305 -1.27 10.95 5.66
N ASP A 306 -0.55 9.86 5.90
CA ASP A 306 0.08 9.53 7.18
C ASP A 306 1.31 10.41 7.48
N ASP A 307 2.15 10.65 6.49
CA ASP A 307 3.28 11.59 6.61
C ASP A 307 2.75 13.01 6.82
N GLN A 308 1.75 13.41 6.02
CA GLN A 308 1.15 14.74 6.11
C GLN A 308 0.44 14.98 7.45
N PHE A 309 -0.16 13.93 8.03
CA PHE A 309 -0.74 13.99 9.37
C PHE A 309 0.32 14.39 10.41
N GLU A 310 1.49 13.77 10.37
CA GLU A 310 2.60 14.05 11.30
C GLU A 310 3.24 15.43 11.03
N ILE A 311 3.49 15.77 9.77
CA ILE A 311 3.97 17.09 9.38
C ILE A 311 3.06 18.19 9.94
N ASN A 312 1.74 18.05 9.73
CA ASN A 312 0.74 19.00 10.22
C ASN A 312 0.69 19.06 11.75
N TRP A 313 0.85 17.91 12.41
CA TRP A 313 0.90 17.87 13.87
C TRP A 313 2.11 18.64 14.39
N LEU A 314 3.31 18.38 13.87
CA LEU A 314 4.54 19.04 14.29
C LEU A 314 4.50 20.55 14.04
N GLN A 315 3.97 20.99 12.89
CA GLN A 315 3.75 22.40 12.58
C GLN A 315 2.90 23.08 13.65
N ARG A 316 1.73 22.48 13.96
CA ARG A 316 0.82 23.03 15.01
C ARG A 316 1.49 23.12 16.38
N GLN A 317 2.35 22.13 16.73
CA GLN A 317 3.07 22.18 18.02
C GLN A 317 4.12 23.31 18.04
N LEU A 318 4.79 23.56 16.93
CA LEU A 318 5.78 24.64 16.81
C LEU A 318 5.15 26.04 16.77
N GLU A 319 3.92 26.16 16.25
CA GLU A 319 3.18 27.43 16.19
C GLU A 319 2.54 27.84 17.52
N ARG A 320 1.98 26.88 18.29
CA ARG A 320 1.30 27.12 19.56
C ARG A 320 2.18 27.83 20.60
N ASN A 321 3.47 27.67 20.52
CA ASN A 321 4.43 28.19 21.49
C ASN A 321 5.12 29.49 21.04
N VAL A 322 4.66 30.15 19.99
CA VAL A 322 5.09 31.50 19.58
C VAL A 322 4.23 32.57 20.26
N ARG A 323 3.11 32.16 20.88
CA ARG A 323 2.12 33.07 21.52
C ARG A 323 2.20 33.08 23.06
N ASP A 324 3.01 32.21 23.65
CA ASP A 324 3.36 32.20 25.06
C ASP A 324 4.80 32.76 25.26
#